data_64342dd771211640e426203afc8336a7
#
_entry.id   64342dd771211640e426203afc8336a7
#
_cell.length_a   1.000
_cell.length_b   1.000
_cell.length_c   1.000
_cell.angle_alpha   90.00
_cell.angle_beta   90.00
_cell.angle_gamma   90.00
#
_symmetry.space_group_name_H-M   'P 1'
#
loop_
_entity.id
_entity.type
_entity.pdbx_description
1 polymer ?
#
loop_
_entity_poly.entity_id
_entity_poly.type
_entity_poly.pdbx_seq_one_letter_code
_entity_poly.pdbx_strand_id
1 'polypeptide(L)'
;MRVTIVRDDGLVGIGGTFRLVDLSTLPPGVRAIQWDGAKGHVEYDDSANTPLNNVEYFQPFIDLWTAAASPPPSSPLPAFATTKATALARIDAAYQDTMNTITAGYPEDEVRSWPKQEAEARAWLLNANAATPWIDGAVAGRSITKAELVDKIIAKATLFAKLHGELTGKRQNLRDRIAALADSPAQQQLDAIQW
;
A
#
# COMPACT_ATOMS: atom_id res chain seq x y z
N MET A 1 -32.99 32.32 5.60
CA MET A 1 -32.11 31.24 5.18
C MET A 1 -32.92 29.96 4.99
N ARG A 2 -32.84 29.30 3.82
CA ARG A 2 -33.55 28.04 3.58
C ARG A 2 -32.79 26.87 4.21
N VAL A 3 -33.51 25.99 4.94
CA VAL A 3 -32.94 24.80 5.58
C VAL A 3 -33.79 23.58 5.24
N THR A 4 -33.16 22.50 4.87
CA THR A 4 -33.75 21.18 4.65
C THR A 4 -32.96 20.14 5.45
N ILE A 5 -33.62 19.31 6.26
CA ILE A 5 -33.03 18.21 6.99
C ILE A 5 -33.78 16.94 6.58
N VAL A 6 -33.06 15.89 6.18
CA VAL A 6 -33.61 14.58 5.77
C VAL A 6 -32.95 13.50 6.58
N ARG A 7 -33.70 12.88 7.52
CA ARG A 7 -33.15 11.90 8.46
C ARG A 7 -32.59 10.67 7.78
N ASP A 8 -33.37 10.08 6.88
CA ASP A 8 -33.03 8.79 6.27
C ASP A 8 -31.80 8.87 5.36
N ASP A 9 -31.55 10.04 4.79
CA ASP A 9 -30.39 10.32 3.94
C ASP A 9 -29.20 10.86 4.74
N GLY A 10 -29.37 11.18 6.04
CA GLY A 10 -28.35 11.84 6.85
C GLY A 10 -27.95 13.22 6.31
N LEU A 11 -28.86 13.93 5.64
CA LEU A 11 -28.56 15.15 4.90
C LEU A 11 -29.11 16.40 5.58
N VAL A 12 -28.26 17.41 5.70
CA VAL A 12 -28.66 18.78 5.98
C VAL A 12 -28.29 19.67 4.79
N GLY A 13 -29.26 20.46 4.31
CA GLY A 13 -29.10 21.41 3.22
C GLY A 13 -29.34 22.83 3.66
N ILE A 14 -28.43 23.75 3.36
CA ILE A 14 -28.57 25.19 3.62
C ILE A 14 -28.32 25.96 2.34
N GLY A 15 -29.29 26.78 1.95
CA GLY A 15 -29.17 27.61 0.74
C GLY A 15 -28.94 26.79 -0.54
N GLY A 16 -29.36 25.51 -0.56
CA GLY A 16 -29.19 24.62 -1.71
C GLY A 16 -27.90 23.77 -1.68
N THR A 17 -27.02 23.97 -0.71
CA THR A 17 -25.82 23.12 -0.51
C THR A 17 -26.12 22.04 0.54
N PHE A 18 -26.02 20.78 0.16
CA PHE A 18 -26.27 19.62 1.02
C PHE A 18 -24.97 18.99 1.53
N ARG A 19 -24.99 18.50 2.79
CA ARG A 19 -23.88 17.79 3.43
C ARG A 19 -24.39 16.63 4.25
N LEU A 20 -23.63 15.55 4.28
CA LEU A 20 -23.86 14.43 5.18
C LEU A 20 -23.44 14.84 6.60
N VAL A 21 -24.32 14.61 7.58
CA VAL A 21 -24.08 14.87 9.00
C VAL A 21 -24.73 13.78 9.84
N ASP A 22 -24.27 13.62 11.08
CA ASP A 22 -24.90 12.70 12.03
C ASP A 22 -26.22 13.27 12.54
N LEU A 23 -27.35 12.65 12.15
CA LEU A 23 -28.70 12.99 12.57
C LEU A 23 -29.27 12.03 13.63
N SER A 24 -28.41 11.23 14.30
CA SER A 24 -28.84 10.26 15.32
C SER A 24 -29.59 10.88 16.51
N THR A 25 -29.34 12.16 16.79
CA THR A 25 -30.00 12.91 17.86
C THR A 25 -31.28 13.64 17.42
N LEU A 26 -31.70 13.50 16.15
CA LEU A 26 -32.97 14.05 15.69
C LEU A 26 -34.14 13.32 16.39
N PRO A 27 -35.16 14.02 16.85
CA PRO A 27 -36.28 13.38 17.56
C PRO A 27 -36.87 12.18 16.81
N PRO A 28 -37.14 11.06 17.50
CA PRO A 28 -37.70 9.88 16.87
C PRO A 28 -39.02 10.20 16.18
N GLY A 29 -39.26 9.62 15.01
CA GLY A 29 -40.47 9.87 14.19
C GLY A 29 -40.39 11.10 13.30
N VAL A 30 -39.44 12.02 13.47
CA VAL A 30 -39.21 13.12 12.54
C VAL A 30 -38.50 12.56 11.30
N ARG A 31 -39.12 12.68 10.14
CA ARG A 31 -38.58 12.25 8.85
C ARG A 31 -37.79 13.35 8.16
N ALA A 32 -38.42 14.56 8.04
CA ALA A 32 -37.74 15.68 7.43
C ALA A 32 -38.19 17.02 8.01
N ILE A 33 -37.37 18.05 7.85
CA ILE A 33 -37.69 19.45 8.15
C ILE A 33 -37.49 20.27 6.89
N GLN A 34 -38.51 21.10 6.56
CA GLN A 34 -38.45 22.02 5.46
C GLN A 34 -38.68 23.45 6.00
N TRP A 35 -37.69 24.32 5.81
CA TRP A 35 -37.74 25.72 6.23
C TRP A 35 -37.36 26.65 5.08
N ASP A 36 -38.18 27.62 4.74
CA ASP A 36 -37.95 28.54 3.60
C ASP A 36 -37.25 29.86 4.00
N GLY A 37 -37.05 30.08 5.29
CA GLY A 37 -36.46 31.30 5.85
C GLY A 37 -37.42 32.13 6.66
N ALA A 38 -38.74 31.89 6.55
CA ALA A 38 -39.80 32.58 7.26
C ALA A 38 -40.79 31.62 7.91
N LYS A 39 -41.11 30.51 7.25
CA LYS A 39 -42.02 29.45 7.71
C LYS A 39 -41.54 28.10 7.19
N GLY A 40 -42.08 27.04 7.75
CA GLY A 40 -41.76 25.69 7.35
C GLY A 40 -42.71 24.66 7.91
N HIS A 41 -42.33 23.41 7.85
CA HIS A 41 -43.04 22.31 8.49
C HIS A 41 -42.05 21.18 8.86
N VAL A 42 -42.47 20.39 9.83
CA VAL A 42 -41.81 19.12 10.21
C VAL A 42 -42.67 17.99 9.64
N GLU A 43 -42.00 17.08 8.94
CA GLU A 43 -42.57 15.84 8.40
C GLU A 43 -42.29 14.69 9.35
N TYR A 44 -43.27 13.82 9.55
CA TYR A 44 -43.17 12.65 10.42
C TYR A 44 -43.46 11.38 9.63
N ASP A 45 -42.94 10.23 10.15
CA ASP A 45 -43.17 8.93 9.54
C ASP A 45 -44.61 8.50 9.58
N ASP A 46 -45.27 8.67 10.75
CA ASP A 46 -46.61 8.11 11.04
C ASP A 46 -47.66 9.15 11.45
N SER A 47 -47.41 10.44 11.24
CA SER A 47 -48.34 11.49 11.62
C SER A 47 -48.37 12.66 10.64
N ALA A 48 -49.39 13.52 10.75
CA ALA A 48 -49.50 14.70 9.90
C ALA A 48 -48.36 15.69 10.14
N ASN A 49 -47.96 16.38 9.09
CA ASN A 49 -46.94 17.44 9.16
C ASN A 49 -47.39 18.56 10.11
N THR A 50 -46.45 19.07 10.92
CA THR A 50 -46.72 20.19 11.83
C THR A 50 -46.07 21.48 11.32
N PRO A 51 -46.76 22.63 11.38
CA PRO A 51 -46.17 23.91 11.01
C PRO A 51 -44.97 24.27 11.86
N LEU A 52 -43.94 24.84 11.24
CA LEU A 52 -42.74 25.34 11.87
C LEU A 52 -42.67 26.85 11.70
N ASN A 53 -42.63 27.60 12.83
CA ASN A 53 -42.63 29.06 12.83
C ASN A 53 -41.22 29.65 13.09
N ASN A 54 -40.27 28.83 13.58
CA ASN A 54 -38.87 29.16 13.67
C ASN A 54 -38.06 27.89 13.53
N VAL A 55 -36.75 28.00 13.27
CA VAL A 55 -35.83 26.89 13.06
C VAL A 55 -34.89 26.65 14.23
N GLU A 56 -35.05 27.42 15.32
CA GLU A 56 -34.09 27.42 16.47
C GLU A 56 -33.91 26.03 17.10
N TYR A 57 -35.00 25.26 17.20
CA TYR A 57 -34.94 23.90 17.73
C TYR A 57 -34.02 22.99 16.93
N PHE A 58 -33.82 23.27 15.65
CA PHE A 58 -32.99 22.50 14.74
C PHE A 58 -31.59 23.13 14.53
N GLN A 59 -31.28 24.20 15.30
CA GLN A 59 -29.97 24.86 15.23
C GLN A 59 -28.78 23.91 15.40
N PRO A 60 -28.79 22.89 16.32
CA PRO A 60 -27.69 21.95 16.43
C PRO A 60 -27.34 21.23 15.12
N PHE A 61 -28.33 20.92 14.29
CA PHE A 61 -28.09 20.25 13.00
C PHE A 61 -27.57 21.23 11.93
N ILE A 62 -27.93 22.51 12.01
CA ILE A 62 -27.36 23.59 11.20
C ILE A 62 -25.89 23.78 11.54
N ASP A 63 -25.53 23.69 12.83
CA ASP A 63 -24.18 23.80 13.32
C ASP A 63 -23.32 22.59 12.87
N LEU A 64 -23.87 21.37 12.86
CA LEU A 64 -23.23 20.20 12.27
C LEU A 64 -22.94 20.38 10.78
N TRP A 65 -23.88 20.97 10.02
CA TRP A 65 -23.67 21.31 8.62
C TRP A 65 -22.52 22.32 8.44
N THR A 66 -22.44 23.31 9.33
CA THR A 66 -21.37 24.33 9.32
C THR A 66 -20.02 23.68 9.66
N ALA A 67 -19.99 22.81 10.66
CA ALA A 67 -18.78 22.05 11.03
C ALA A 67 -18.32 21.13 9.89
N ALA A 68 -19.25 20.49 9.18
CA ALA A 68 -18.94 19.65 8.00
C ALA A 68 -18.43 20.47 6.78
N ALA A 69 -18.48 21.80 6.83
CA ALA A 69 -17.84 22.69 5.85
C ALA A 69 -16.33 22.81 6.06
N SER A 70 -15.88 22.61 7.28
CA SER A 70 -14.44 22.61 7.57
C SER A 70 -13.85 21.33 6.97
N PRO A 71 -12.69 21.41 6.29
CA PRO A 71 -11.98 20.20 5.94
C PRO A 71 -11.77 19.39 7.24
N PRO A 72 -11.91 18.06 7.20
CA PRO A 72 -11.65 17.25 8.37
C PRO A 72 -10.29 17.69 8.92
N PRO A 73 -10.10 17.74 10.25
CA PRO A 73 -8.81 18.08 10.82
C PRO A 73 -7.79 17.20 10.11
N SER A 74 -6.79 17.83 9.48
CA SER A 74 -5.75 17.11 8.72
C SER A 74 -5.31 15.94 9.59
N SER A 75 -5.50 14.73 9.08
CA SER A 75 -5.01 13.53 9.78
C SER A 75 -3.61 13.83 10.28
N PRO A 76 -3.28 13.55 11.54
CA PRO A 76 -1.93 13.80 12.03
C PRO A 76 -0.97 13.19 11.02
N LEU A 77 0.02 13.97 10.59
CA LEU A 77 1.10 13.49 9.71
C LEU A 77 1.50 12.11 10.22
N PRO A 78 1.63 11.12 9.34
CA PRO A 78 1.95 9.76 9.76
C PRO A 78 3.13 9.82 10.71
N ALA A 79 3.00 9.15 11.85
CA ALA A 79 4.08 9.08 12.83
C ALA A 79 5.38 8.70 12.12
N PHE A 80 6.51 9.28 12.52
CA PHE A 80 7.81 9.07 11.88
C PHE A 80 8.12 7.57 11.61
N ALA A 81 7.73 6.70 12.53
CA ALA A 81 7.86 5.24 12.36
C ALA A 81 7.17 4.74 11.07
N THR A 82 5.99 5.28 10.73
CA THR A 82 5.27 4.94 9.50
C THR A 82 6.04 5.42 8.26
N THR A 83 6.61 6.62 8.32
CA THR A 83 7.39 7.18 7.21
C THR A 83 8.70 6.42 6.99
N LYS A 84 9.41 6.04 8.08
CA LYS A 84 10.59 5.18 8.04
C LYS A 84 10.26 3.79 7.48
N ALA A 85 9.14 3.21 7.94
CA ALA A 85 8.65 1.94 7.45
C ALA A 85 8.31 1.99 5.94
N THR A 86 7.69 3.07 5.48
CA THR A 86 7.38 3.27 4.06
C THR A 86 8.65 3.38 3.21
N ALA A 87 9.67 4.10 3.69
CA ALA A 87 10.96 4.20 3.00
C ALA A 87 11.66 2.82 2.92
N LEU A 88 11.66 2.04 4.00
CA LEU A 88 12.19 0.69 4.03
C LEU A 88 11.44 -0.24 3.05
N ALA A 89 10.11 -0.19 3.05
CA ALA A 89 9.30 -0.99 2.13
C ALA A 89 9.58 -0.64 0.65
N ARG A 90 9.78 0.65 0.34
CA ARG A 90 10.15 1.10 -1.01
C ARG A 90 11.49 0.51 -1.46
N ILE A 91 12.51 0.51 -0.59
CA ILE A 91 13.83 -0.09 -0.88
C ILE A 91 13.70 -1.60 -1.08
N ASP A 92 12.93 -2.29 -0.22
CA ASP A 92 12.73 -3.73 -0.32
C ASP A 92 11.97 -4.11 -1.61
N ALA A 93 10.95 -3.35 -1.99
CA ALA A 93 10.22 -3.56 -3.24
C ALA A 93 11.13 -3.37 -4.46
N ALA A 94 11.91 -2.29 -4.52
CA ALA A 94 12.82 -2.03 -5.63
C ALA A 94 13.92 -3.09 -5.75
N TYR A 95 14.45 -3.60 -4.62
CA TYR A 95 15.35 -4.75 -4.61
C TYR A 95 14.67 -5.99 -5.21
N GLN A 96 13.45 -6.31 -4.76
CA GLN A 96 12.73 -7.48 -5.25
C GLN A 96 12.42 -7.39 -6.74
N ASP A 97 12.00 -6.22 -7.23
CA ASP A 97 11.74 -5.98 -8.66
C ASP A 97 13.01 -6.17 -9.49
N THR A 98 14.16 -5.67 -8.99
CA THR A 98 15.45 -5.87 -9.66
C THR A 98 15.83 -7.36 -9.70
N MET A 99 15.66 -8.09 -8.59
CA MET A 99 15.91 -9.53 -8.54
C MET A 99 14.98 -10.31 -9.47
N ASN A 100 13.70 -9.98 -9.49
CA ASN A 100 12.72 -10.59 -10.41
C ASN A 100 13.12 -10.38 -11.88
N THR A 101 13.64 -9.20 -12.23
CA THR A 101 14.12 -8.91 -13.59
C THR A 101 15.30 -9.81 -13.98
N ILE A 102 16.22 -10.07 -13.05
CA ILE A 102 17.38 -10.95 -13.29
C ILE A 102 16.96 -12.41 -13.54
N THR A 103 15.88 -12.85 -12.89
CA THR A 103 15.39 -14.23 -12.98
C THR A 103 14.23 -14.42 -13.96
N ALA A 104 13.67 -13.35 -14.52
CA ALA A 104 12.44 -13.36 -15.34
C ALA A 104 12.46 -14.29 -16.56
N GLY A 105 13.64 -14.64 -17.07
CA GLY A 105 13.80 -15.56 -18.21
C GLY A 105 13.82 -17.05 -17.84
N TYR A 106 13.69 -17.40 -16.55
CA TYR A 106 13.83 -18.74 -16.06
C TYR A 106 12.58 -19.21 -15.28
N PRO A 107 12.14 -20.48 -15.48
CA PRO A 107 11.10 -21.07 -14.64
C PRO A 107 11.55 -21.09 -13.16
N GLU A 108 10.60 -20.91 -12.25
CA GLU A 108 10.89 -20.85 -10.80
C GLU A 108 11.61 -22.10 -10.30
N ASP A 109 11.21 -23.29 -10.77
CA ASP A 109 11.84 -24.56 -10.39
C ASP A 109 13.29 -24.67 -10.92
N GLU A 110 13.59 -24.07 -12.07
CA GLU A 110 14.97 -23.97 -12.57
C GLU A 110 15.80 -23.08 -11.65
N VAL A 111 15.30 -21.91 -11.28
CA VAL A 111 16.00 -20.99 -10.33
C VAL A 111 16.27 -21.69 -8.99
N ARG A 112 15.30 -22.42 -8.47
CA ARG A 112 15.47 -23.21 -7.22
C ARG A 112 16.54 -24.27 -7.32
N SER A 113 16.82 -24.79 -8.52
CA SER A 113 17.83 -25.82 -8.73
C SER A 113 19.26 -25.26 -8.86
N TRP A 114 19.46 -23.94 -9.06
CA TRP A 114 20.78 -23.34 -9.28
C TRP A 114 21.83 -23.66 -8.21
N PRO A 115 21.53 -23.64 -6.90
CA PRO A 115 22.52 -24.02 -5.88
C PRO A 115 22.99 -25.47 -6.02
N LYS A 116 22.09 -26.38 -6.41
CA LYS A 116 22.42 -27.78 -6.67
C LYS A 116 23.31 -27.94 -7.91
N GLN A 117 22.95 -27.25 -9.00
CA GLN A 117 23.72 -27.22 -10.23
C GLN A 117 25.14 -26.75 -9.97
N GLU A 118 25.29 -25.63 -9.25
CA GLU A 118 26.60 -25.08 -8.89
C GLU A 118 27.41 -26.06 -8.01
N ALA A 119 26.80 -26.65 -6.99
CA ALA A 119 27.46 -27.60 -6.11
C ALA A 119 28.00 -28.82 -6.88
N GLU A 120 27.19 -29.39 -7.77
CA GLU A 120 27.61 -30.52 -8.62
C GLU A 120 28.70 -30.11 -9.61
N ALA A 121 28.62 -28.94 -10.23
CA ALA A 121 29.63 -28.44 -11.15
C ALA A 121 30.96 -28.21 -10.47
N ARG A 122 30.96 -27.59 -9.29
CA ARG A 122 32.19 -27.40 -8.49
C ARG A 122 32.81 -28.74 -8.03
N ALA A 123 31.96 -29.68 -7.59
CA ALA A 123 32.44 -31.02 -7.19
C ALA A 123 33.10 -31.75 -8.37
N TRP A 124 32.52 -31.68 -9.56
CA TRP A 124 33.07 -32.30 -10.77
C TRP A 124 34.39 -31.67 -11.21
N LEU A 125 34.53 -30.34 -11.10
CA LEU A 125 35.82 -29.67 -11.38
C LEU A 125 36.95 -30.10 -10.43
N LEU A 126 36.62 -30.43 -9.18
CA LEU A 126 37.56 -30.92 -8.21
C LEU A 126 37.88 -32.42 -8.41
N ASN A 127 36.90 -33.20 -8.84
CA ASN A 127 37.02 -34.64 -9.05
C ASN A 127 36.05 -35.07 -10.18
N ALA A 128 36.57 -35.42 -11.33
CA ALA A 128 35.79 -35.87 -12.48
C ALA A 128 34.92 -37.11 -12.22
N ASN A 129 35.18 -37.86 -11.15
CA ASN A 129 34.37 -39.02 -10.72
C ASN A 129 33.31 -38.64 -9.69
N ALA A 130 33.12 -37.34 -9.35
CA ALA A 130 32.09 -36.93 -8.43
C ALA A 130 30.70 -37.25 -9.00
N ALA A 131 29.78 -37.66 -8.14
CA ALA A 131 28.39 -37.90 -8.52
C ALA A 131 27.69 -36.56 -8.85
N THR A 132 27.13 -36.47 -10.05
CA THR A 132 26.46 -35.25 -10.56
C THR A 132 25.11 -35.57 -11.20
N PRO A 133 24.18 -36.17 -10.44
CA PRO A 133 22.95 -36.70 -11.00
C PRO A 133 22.08 -35.66 -11.72
N TRP A 134 22.08 -34.38 -11.27
CA TRP A 134 21.36 -33.30 -11.96
C TRP A 134 22.01 -32.99 -13.30
N ILE A 135 23.35 -32.82 -13.33
CA ILE A 135 24.09 -32.50 -14.54
C ILE A 135 24.00 -33.65 -15.54
N ASP A 136 24.12 -34.90 -15.09
CA ASP A 136 24.01 -36.10 -15.94
C ASP A 136 22.63 -36.20 -16.59
N GLY A 137 21.59 -35.96 -15.84
CA GLY A 137 20.21 -35.88 -16.38
C GLY A 137 20.02 -34.72 -17.39
N ALA A 138 20.58 -33.57 -17.10
CA ALA A 138 20.48 -32.40 -17.98
C ALA A 138 21.27 -32.60 -19.31
N VAL A 139 22.44 -33.22 -19.27
CA VAL A 139 23.22 -33.55 -20.47
C VAL A 139 22.50 -34.58 -21.34
N ALA A 140 21.87 -35.60 -20.74
CA ALA A 140 21.12 -36.62 -21.47
C ALA A 140 20.00 -36.05 -22.35
N GLY A 141 19.42 -34.93 -21.94
CA GLY A 141 18.35 -34.19 -22.68
C GLY A 141 18.86 -33.12 -23.64
N ARG A 142 20.19 -32.93 -23.80
CA ARG A 142 20.79 -31.82 -24.57
C ARG A 142 21.97 -32.30 -25.40
N SER A 143 22.16 -31.67 -26.56
CA SER A 143 23.33 -31.97 -27.44
C SER A 143 24.56 -31.15 -27.02
N ILE A 144 24.98 -31.27 -25.75
CA ILE A 144 26.19 -30.65 -25.22
C ILE A 144 26.93 -31.63 -24.34
N THR A 145 28.26 -31.43 -24.21
CA THR A 145 29.08 -32.25 -23.31
C THR A 145 28.89 -31.84 -21.85
N LYS A 146 29.21 -32.75 -20.93
CA LYS A 146 29.21 -32.46 -19.49
C LYS A 146 30.15 -31.30 -19.12
N ALA A 147 31.34 -31.26 -19.73
CA ALA A 147 32.30 -30.17 -19.52
C ALA A 147 31.73 -28.82 -19.94
N GLU A 148 31.14 -28.72 -21.12
CA GLU A 148 30.50 -27.49 -21.59
C GLU A 148 29.33 -27.03 -20.70
N LEU A 149 28.54 -27.97 -20.15
CA LEU A 149 27.47 -27.63 -19.22
C LEU A 149 28.04 -27.12 -17.90
N VAL A 150 29.07 -27.78 -17.35
CA VAL A 150 29.75 -27.34 -16.12
C VAL A 150 30.30 -25.93 -16.29
N ASP A 151 31.01 -25.65 -17.37
CA ASP A 151 31.57 -24.31 -17.64
C ASP A 151 30.47 -23.23 -17.68
N LYS A 152 29.31 -23.52 -18.34
CA LYS A 152 28.20 -22.61 -18.40
C LYS A 152 27.57 -22.39 -17.02
N ILE A 153 27.44 -23.44 -16.20
CA ILE A 153 26.90 -23.31 -14.85
C ILE A 153 27.80 -22.43 -13.99
N ILE A 154 29.12 -22.70 -14.00
CA ILE A 154 30.08 -21.93 -13.19
C ILE A 154 30.13 -20.47 -13.63
N ALA A 155 30.15 -20.19 -14.92
CA ALA A 155 30.14 -18.81 -15.43
C ALA A 155 28.86 -18.05 -14.97
N LYS A 156 27.68 -18.68 -15.10
CA LYS A 156 26.41 -18.08 -14.66
C LYS A 156 26.36 -17.92 -13.13
N ALA A 157 26.76 -18.93 -12.37
CA ALA A 157 26.76 -18.87 -10.91
C ALA A 157 27.68 -17.76 -10.40
N THR A 158 28.86 -17.59 -10.98
CA THR A 158 29.79 -16.52 -10.64
C THR A 158 29.23 -15.14 -10.91
N LEU A 159 28.59 -14.95 -12.08
CA LEU A 159 27.94 -13.69 -12.43
C LEU A 159 26.76 -13.38 -11.50
N PHE A 160 25.91 -14.38 -11.26
CA PHE A 160 24.76 -14.23 -10.36
C PHE A 160 25.20 -13.90 -8.93
N ALA A 161 26.19 -14.60 -8.38
CA ALA A 161 26.72 -14.33 -7.04
C ALA A 161 27.25 -12.90 -6.90
N LYS A 162 27.97 -12.40 -7.91
CA LYS A 162 28.44 -11.00 -7.95
C LYS A 162 27.28 -10.02 -7.93
N LEU A 163 26.33 -10.13 -8.88
CA LEU A 163 25.18 -9.24 -9.00
C LEU A 163 24.32 -9.27 -7.74
N HIS A 164 24.00 -10.46 -7.25
CA HIS A 164 23.22 -10.63 -6.03
C HIS A 164 23.89 -10.01 -4.80
N GLY A 165 25.20 -10.19 -4.68
CA GLY A 165 26.00 -9.58 -3.61
C GLY A 165 25.97 -8.05 -3.67
N GLU A 166 26.17 -7.47 -4.85
CA GLU A 166 26.14 -6.02 -5.09
C GLU A 166 24.75 -5.43 -4.74
N LEU A 167 23.67 -6.05 -5.21
CA LEU A 167 22.30 -5.61 -4.95
C LEU A 167 21.93 -5.76 -3.47
N THR A 168 22.30 -6.87 -2.84
CA THR A 168 22.09 -7.10 -1.40
C THR A 168 22.85 -6.08 -0.57
N GLY A 169 24.12 -5.81 -0.91
CA GLY A 169 24.93 -4.79 -0.23
C GLY A 169 24.33 -3.39 -0.39
N LYS A 170 23.86 -3.02 -1.60
CA LYS A 170 23.14 -1.75 -1.84
C LYS A 170 21.91 -1.65 -0.96
N ARG A 171 21.06 -2.69 -0.95
CA ARG A 171 19.86 -2.74 -0.11
C ARG A 171 20.18 -2.53 1.37
N GLN A 172 21.16 -3.27 1.90
CA GLN A 172 21.59 -3.16 3.30
C GLN A 172 22.09 -1.75 3.62
N ASN A 173 22.96 -1.17 2.79
CA ASN A 173 23.47 0.19 2.98
C ASN A 173 22.34 1.23 3.03
N LEU A 174 21.34 1.15 2.13
CA LEU A 174 20.20 2.07 2.13
C LEU A 174 19.35 1.90 3.38
N ARG A 175 19.14 0.68 3.86
CA ARG A 175 18.42 0.38 5.11
C ARG A 175 19.16 0.93 6.33
N ASP A 176 20.48 0.77 6.38
CA ASP A 176 21.31 1.31 7.48
C ASP A 176 21.27 2.83 7.50
N ARG A 177 21.29 3.48 6.34
CA ARG A 177 21.13 4.95 6.22
C ARG A 177 19.78 5.41 6.75
N ILE A 178 18.69 4.71 6.45
CA ILE A 178 17.36 4.99 7.01
C ILE A 178 17.36 4.76 8.53
N ALA A 179 18.00 3.67 9.00
CA ALA A 179 18.08 3.36 10.42
C ALA A 179 18.84 4.44 11.21
N ALA A 180 19.89 5.01 10.63
CA ALA A 180 20.72 6.04 11.24
C ALA A 180 20.07 7.44 11.31
N LEU A 181 18.96 7.68 10.62
CA LEU A 181 18.22 8.94 10.74
C LEU A 181 17.65 9.10 12.15
N ALA A 182 17.55 10.35 12.62
CA ALA A 182 16.90 10.70 13.89
C ALA A 182 15.41 10.24 13.90
N ASP A 183 14.78 10.17 15.06
CA ASP A 183 13.39 9.73 15.19
C ASP A 183 12.36 10.66 14.51
N SER A 184 12.73 11.87 14.17
CA SER A 184 11.90 12.83 13.44
C SER A 184 12.72 13.55 12.38
N PRO A 185 13.22 12.88 11.32
CA PRO A 185 13.94 13.55 10.25
C PRO A 185 12.97 14.34 9.38
N ALA A 186 13.48 15.34 8.70
CA ALA A 186 12.73 15.99 7.63
C ALA A 186 12.40 14.96 6.52
N GLN A 187 11.21 15.03 5.95
CA GLN A 187 10.77 14.15 4.85
C GLN A 187 11.81 14.09 3.73
N GLN A 188 12.45 15.21 3.41
CA GLN A 188 13.51 15.31 2.41
C GLN A 188 14.69 14.34 2.65
N GLN A 189 15.02 14.04 3.91
CA GLN A 189 16.10 13.08 4.23
C GLN A 189 15.73 11.66 3.85
N LEU A 190 14.47 11.27 4.04
CA LEU A 190 13.94 9.97 3.60
C LEU A 190 13.81 9.88 2.08
N ASP A 191 13.37 10.97 1.45
CA ASP A 191 13.19 11.05 0.00
C ASP A 191 14.52 11.04 -0.75
N ALA A 192 15.60 11.50 -0.12
CA ALA A 192 16.96 11.45 -0.67
C ALA A 192 17.58 10.03 -0.67
N ILE A 193 17.01 9.08 0.08
CA ILE A 193 17.48 7.69 0.12
C ILE A 193 16.67 6.87 -0.88
N GLN A 194 17.16 6.77 -2.10
CA GLN A 194 16.53 6.07 -3.23
C GLN A 194 17.30 4.79 -3.59
N TRP A 195 16.58 3.85 -4.22
CA TRP A 195 17.16 2.64 -4.82
C TRP A 195 18.08 2.91 -6.00
#